data_66d5ddd5d5685a3f7b1afdd9c3ba392d
#
_entry.id   66d5ddd5d5685a3f7b1afdd9c3ba392d
#
_cell.length_a   1.000
_cell.length_b   1.000
_cell.length_c   1.000
_cell.angle_alpha   90.00
_cell.angle_beta   90.00
_cell.angle_gamma   90.00
#
_symmetry.space_group_name_H-M   'P 1'
#
loop_
_entity.id
_entity.type
_entity.pdbx_description
1 polymer ?
#
loop_
_entity_poly.entity_id
_entity_poly.type
_entity_poly.pdbx_seq_one_letter_code
_entity_poly.pdbx_strand_id
1 'polypeptide(L)'
;LVLGGNFKPALKSTGEEIRRRMHFVNFPAAVPVEDRIYDLPEKLRAEWPAILQWAIDGCLAWQSYGLGKPEAVEEATKEYLDDEDTLSAWIAECCVKEGDCKAGEAYQSYRKFVSDHGEMPVSQKRFSQRLESRGFGKRKSGGARYISGLSLLPGTTGSAYYA
;
A
#
# COMPACT_ATOMS: atom_id res chain seq x y z
N LEU A 1 -14.45 1.60 -12.42
CA LEU A 1 -13.83 2.73 -11.71
C LEU A 1 -12.32 2.60 -11.81
N VAL A 2 -11.63 3.65 -12.25
CA VAL A 2 -10.16 3.74 -12.25
C VAL A 2 -9.77 4.82 -11.25
N LEU A 3 -8.83 4.50 -10.35
CA LEU A 3 -8.25 5.42 -9.37
C LEU A 3 -6.76 5.57 -9.65
N GLY A 4 -6.30 6.79 -9.85
CA GLY A 4 -4.88 7.11 -9.98
C GLY A 4 -4.38 7.87 -8.75
N GLY A 5 -3.20 7.55 -8.25
CA GLY A 5 -2.61 8.22 -7.10
C GLY A 5 -1.19 7.76 -6.80
N ASN A 6 -0.48 8.52 -5.98
CA ASN A 6 0.88 8.21 -5.57
C ASN A 6 0.96 7.24 -4.37
N PHE A 7 -0.17 6.96 -3.74
CA PHE A 7 -0.25 6.10 -2.56
C PHE A 7 -1.31 5.01 -2.77
N LYS A 8 -1.00 3.81 -2.32
CA LYS A 8 -1.97 2.73 -2.27
C LYS A 8 -3.07 3.10 -1.26
N PRO A 9 -4.36 3.03 -1.63
CA PRO A 9 -5.44 3.28 -0.67
C PRO A 9 -5.46 2.21 0.42
N ALA A 10 -5.83 2.57 1.64
CA ALA A 10 -6.12 1.58 2.68
C ALA A 10 -7.45 0.89 2.38
N LEU A 11 -7.48 -0.43 2.45
CA LEU A 11 -8.69 -1.20 2.26
C LEU A 11 -9.34 -1.52 3.61
N LYS A 12 -10.66 -1.40 3.68
CA LYS A 12 -11.43 -1.79 4.87
C LYS A 12 -11.62 -3.31 4.97
N SER A 13 -11.48 -4.00 3.86
CA SER A 13 -11.62 -5.44 3.74
C SER A 13 -10.83 -5.91 2.52
N THR A 14 -10.28 -7.08 2.58
CA THR A 14 -9.51 -7.75 1.53
C THR A 14 -10.13 -9.08 1.11
N GLY A 15 -11.41 -9.26 1.44
CA GLY A 15 -12.18 -10.47 1.12
C GLY A 15 -12.25 -10.76 -0.39
N GLU A 16 -12.71 -11.97 -0.72
CA GLU A 16 -12.82 -12.48 -2.08
C GLU A 16 -13.52 -11.53 -3.06
N GLU A 17 -14.47 -10.73 -2.56
CA GLU A 17 -15.20 -9.76 -3.39
C GLU A 17 -14.28 -8.66 -3.93
N ILE A 18 -13.33 -8.19 -3.11
CA ILE A 18 -12.33 -7.20 -3.48
C ILE A 18 -11.26 -7.85 -4.36
N ARG A 19 -10.76 -9.03 -3.96
CA ARG A 19 -9.72 -9.77 -4.69
C ARG A 19 -10.09 -10.03 -6.14
N ARG A 20 -11.34 -10.35 -6.43
CA ARG A 20 -11.82 -10.63 -7.80
C ARG A 20 -12.01 -9.39 -8.67
N ARG A 21 -12.16 -8.20 -8.08
CA ARG A 21 -12.51 -6.96 -8.78
C ARG A 21 -11.38 -5.95 -8.85
N MET A 22 -10.34 -6.14 -8.04
CA MET A 22 -9.23 -5.22 -7.94
C MET A 22 -8.09 -5.63 -8.84
N HIS A 23 -7.59 -4.69 -9.63
CA HIS A 23 -6.38 -4.82 -10.42
C HIS A 23 -5.48 -3.65 -10.05
N PHE A 24 -4.35 -3.95 -9.40
CA PHE A 24 -3.37 -2.94 -9.04
C PHE A 24 -2.29 -2.85 -10.11
N VAL A 25 -2.34 -1.78 -10.90
CA VAL A 25 -1.33 -1.48 -11.92
C VAL A 25 -0.27 -0.59 -11.30
N ASN A 26 0.92 -1.12 -11.11
CA ASN A 26 2.03 -0.40 -10.53
C ASN A 26 2.85 0.31 -11.61
N PHE A 27 3.21 1.57 -11.37
CA PHE A 27 4.12 2.37 -12.20
C PHE A 27 5.39 2.65 -11.37
N PRO A 28 6.35 1.71 -11.34
CA PRO A 28 7.52 1.82 -10.45
C PRO A 28 8.56 2.82 -10.93
N ALA A 29 8.54 3.18 -12.22
CA ALA A 29 9.51 4.09 -12.80
C ALA A 29 9.26 5.53 -12.35
N ALA A 30 10.31 6.16 -11.82
CA ALA A 30 10.34 7.60 -11.58
C ALA A 30 11.13 8.27 -12.70
N VAL A 31 10.54 9.32 -13.32
CA VAL A 31 11.23 10.11 -14.33
C VAL A 31 12.22 11.05 -13.64
N PRO A 32 13.55 10.94 -13.88
CA PRO A 32 14.54 11.87 -13.36
C PRO A 32 14.21 13.31 -13.73
N VAL A 33 14.68 14.26 -12.93
CA VAL A 33 14.35 15.69 -13.13
C VAL A 33 14.82 16.17 -14.49
N GLU A 34 15.98 15.71 -14.92
CA GLU A 34 16.63 16.02 -16.21
C GLU A 34 15.85 15.51 -17.42
N ASP A 35 15.08 14.42 -17.25
CA ASP A 35 14.30 13.80 -18.33
C ASP A 35 12.82 14.27 -18.36
N ARG A 36 12.45 15.19 -17.47
CA ARG A 36 11.06 15.68 -17.39
C ARG A 36 10.72 16.62 -18.52
N ILE A 37 9.68 16.28 -19.24
CA ILE A 37 9.12 17.11 -20.33
C ILE A 37 8.02 17.98 -19.73
N TYR A 38 8.29 19.27 -19.54
CA TYR A 38 7.36 20.22 -18.91
C TYR A 38 6.18 20.61 -19.82
N ASP A 39 6.36 20.56 -21.14
CA ASP A 39 5.37 20.82 -22.18
C ASP A 39 4.75 19.55 -22.76
N LEU A 40 4.75 18.45 -21.98
CA LEU A 40 4.24 17.15 -22.41
C LEU A 40 2.79 17.20 -22.93
N PRO A 41 1.84 17.92 -22.29
CA PRO A 41 0.47 18.02 -22.82
C PRO A 41 0.40 18.60 -24.23
N GLU A 42 1.23 19.61 -24.54
CA GLU A 42 1.30 20.25 -25.86
C GLU A 42 1.89 19.29 -26.89
N LYS A 43 2.93 18.58 -26.55
CA LYS A 43 3.55 17.56 -27.43
C LYS A 43 2.58 16.43 -27.74
N LEU A 44 1.86 15.93 -26.73
CA LEU A 44 0.87 14.87 -26.91
C LEU A 44 -0.30 15.27 -27.79
N ARG A 45 -0.62 16.57 -27.95
CA ARG A 45 -1.69 17.01 -28.86
C ARG A 45 -1.45 16.59 -30.30
N ALA A 46 -0.21 16.65 -30.77
CA ALA A 46 0.14 16.21 -32.13
C ALA A 46 -0.04 14.69 -32.31
N GLU A 47 -0.01 13.94 -31.22
CA GLU A 47 -0.13 12.48 -31.20
C GLU A 47 -1.54 11.97 -30.89
N TRP A 48 -2.51 12.86 -30.61
CA TRP A 48 -3.88 12.45 -30.25
C TRP A 48 -4.55 11.47 -31.22
N PRO A 49 -4.39 11.56 -32.54
CA PRO A 49 -4.96 10.58 -33.46
C PRO A 49 -4.37 9.17 -33.21
N ALA A 50 -3.07 9.07 -32.97
CA ALA A 50 -2.40 7.80 -32.69
C ALA A 50 -2.80 7.24 -31.30
N ILE A 51 -2.93 8.11 -30.29
CA ILE A 51 -3.41 7.74 -28.97
C ILE A 51 -4.86 7.23 -29.03
N LEU A 52 -5.72 7.88 -29.81
CA LEU A 52 -7.09 7.42 -30.02
C LEU A 52 -7.13 6.06 -30.73
N GLN A 53 -6.32 5.89 -31.77
CA GLN A 53 -6.22 4.59 -32.47
C GLN A 53 -5.79 3.48 -31.52
N TRP A 54 -4.77 3.72 -30.70
CA TRP A 54 -4.33 2.77 -29.66
C TRP A 54 -5.45 2.41 -28.68
N ALA A 55 -6.25 3.39 -28.25
CA ALA A 55 -7.39 3.15 -27.36
C ALA A 55 -8.49 2.32 -28.03
N ILE A 56 -8.77 2.57 -29.34
CA ILE A 56 -9.71 1.77 -30.12
C ILE A 56 -9.22 0.34 -30.27
N ASP A 57 -7.97 0.13 -30.60
CA ASP A 57 -7.37 -1.21 -30.75
C ASP A 57 -7.44 -1.98 -29.42
N GLY A 58 -7.16 -1.31 -28.31
CA GLY A 58 -7.33 -1.87 -26.98
C GLY A 58 -8.79 -2.25 -26.65
N CYS A 59 -9.74 -1.44 -27.07
CA CYS A 59 -11.17 -1.72 -26.91
C CYS A 59 -11.61 -2.94 -27.74
N LEU A 60 -11.16 -3.05 -28.97
CA LEU A 60 -11.43 -4.20 -29.85
C LEU A 60 -10.81 -5.50 -29.31
N ALA A 61 -9.58 -5.42 -28.80
CA ALA A 61 -8.92 -6.54 -28.15
C ALA A 61 -9.68 -6.99 -26.89
N TRP A 62 -10.12 -6.03 -26.07
CA TRP A 62 -10.95 -6.32 -24.90
C TRP A 62 -12.27 -7.00 -25.25
N GLN A 63 -12.96 -6.54 -26.28
CA GLN A 63 -14.21 -7.16 -26.75
C GLN A 63 -14.00 -8.59 -27.25
N SER A 64 -12.85 -8.89 -27.84
CA SER A 64 -12.53 -10.20 -28.41
C SER A 64 -12.01 -11.19 -27.38
N TYR A 65 -11.20 -10.75 -26.44
CA TYR A 65 -10.42 -11.60 -25.52
C TYR A 65 -10.70 -11.34 -24.04
N GLY A 66 -11.52 -10.35 -23.72
CA GLY A 66 -11.75 -9.91 -22.35
C GLY A 66 -10.59 -9.08 -21.79
N LEU A 67 -10.70 -8.74 -20.52
CA LEU A 67 -9.63 -8.04 -19.81
C LEU A 67 -8.48 -9.02 -19.54
N GLY A 68 -7.32 -8.75 -20.13
CA GLY A 68 -6.12 -9.54 -19.89
C GLY A 68 -5.71 -9.53 -18.43
N LYS A 69 -4.99 -10.57 -18.00
CA LYS A 69 -4.42 -10.69 -16.66
C LYS A 69 -2.89 -10.79 -16.76
N PRO A 70 -2.19 -9.66 -16.98
CA PRO A 70 -0.73 -9.68 -16.99
C PRO A 70 -0.20 -10.15 -15.62
N GLU A 71 0.77 -11.06 -15.61
CA GLU A 71 1.38 -11.64 -14.42
C GLU A 71 1.85 -10.54 -13.43
N ALA A 72 2.50 -9.49 -13.94
CA ALA A 72 2.93 -8.36 -13.12
C ALA A 72 1.79 -7.64 -12.39
N VAL A 73 0.58 -7.60 -12.96
CA VAL A 73 -0.61 -7.00 -12.32
C VAL A 73 -1.19 -7.97 -11.28
N GLU A 74 -1.22 -9.27 -11.58
CA GLU A 74 -1.68 -10.28 -10.63
C GLU A 74 -0.77 -10.36 -9.41
N GLU A 75 0.54 -10.40 -9.59
CA GLU A 75 1.54 -10.39 -8.52
C GLU A 75 1.45 -9.13 -7.67
N ALA A 76 1.45 -7.95 -8.30
CA ALA A 76 1.34 -6.67 -7.58
C ALA A 76 0.02 -6.54 -6.82
N THR A 77 -1.07 -7.06 -7.36
CA THR A 77 -2.39 -7.08 -6.70
C THR A 77 -2.39 -8.02 -5.50
N LYS A 78 -1.85 -9.22 -5.67
CA LYS A 78 -1.72 -10.20 -4.59
C LYS A 78 -0.87 -9.67 -3.45
N GLU A 79 0.34 -9.18 -3.75
CA GLU A 79 1.24 -8.59 -2.76
C GLU A 79 0.55 -7.47 -1.97
N TYR A 80 -0.19 -6.61 -2.66
CA TYR A 80 -0.90 -5.50 -2.03
C TYR A 80 -2.00 -5.99 -1.07
N LEU A 81 -2.81 -6.95 -1.49
CA LEU A 81 -3.91 -7.47 -0.69
C LEU A 81 -3.41 -8.27 0.52
N ASP A 82 -2.39 -9.11 0.34
CA ASP A 82 -1.79 -9.88 1.42
C ASP A 82 -1.16 -8.95 2.47
N ASP A 83 -0.46 -7.91 2.03
CA ASP A 83 0.08 -6.86 2.88
C ASP A 83 -0.98 -6.13 3.71
N GLU A 84 -2.16 -5.87 3.13
CA GLU A 84 -3.27 -5.21 3.83
C GLU A 84 -3.93 -6.17 4.83
N ASP A 85 -4.02 -7.47 4.54
CA ASP A 85 -4.54 -8.49 5.44
C ASP A 85 -3.69 -8.60 6.71
N THR A 86 -2.38 -8.76 6.56
CA THR A 86 -1.45 -8.93 7.69
C THR A 86 -1.44 -7.71 8.62
N LEU A 87 -1.46 -6.50 8.06
CA LEU A 87 -1.52 -5.29 8.89
C LEU A 87 -2.87 -5.16 9.59
N SER A 88 -3.97 -5.56 8.95
CA SER A 88 -5.31 -5.58 9.55
C SER A 88 -5.41 -6.56 10.70
N ALA A 89 -4.87 -7.77 10.52
CA ALA A 89 -4.82 -8.78 11.55
C ALA A 89 -3.99 -8.31 12.77
N TRP A 90 -2.79 -7.76 12.53
CA TRP A 90 -1.98 -7.19 13.61
C TRP A 90 -2.71 -6.09 14.38
N ILE A 91 -3.40 -5.17 13.70
CA ILE A 91 -4.18 -4.12 14.39
C ILE A 91 -5.30 -4.73 15.23
N ALA A 92 -5.99 -5.75 14.72
CA ALA A 92 -7.10 -6.39 15.42
C ALA A 92 -6.63 -7.20 16.65
N GLU A 93 -5.48 -7.88 16.56
CA GLU A 93 -5.02 -8.79 17.58
C GLU A 93 -4.05 -8.15 18.59
N CYS A 94 -3.28 -7.16 18.17
CA CYS A 94 -2.21 -6.59 18.98
C CYS A 94 -2.45 -5.14 19.43
N CYS A 95 -3.52 -4.49 18.96
CA CYS A 95 -3.72 -3.07 19.20
C CYS A 95 -5.12 -2.71 19.68
N VAL A 96 -5.21 -1.56 20.35
CA VAL A 96 -6.46 -0.84 20.62
C VAL A 96 -6.46 0.45 19.78
N LYS A 97 -7.60 0.78 19.16
CA LYS A 97 -7.74 1.99 18.31
C LYS A 97 -8.00 3.24 19.13
N GLU A 98 -7.22 3.40 20.19
CA GLU A 98 -7.25 4.55 21.11
C GLU A 98 -5.83 4.80 21.66
N GLY A 99 -5.58 6.02 22.13
CA GLY A 99 -4.31 6.39 22.75
C GLY A 99 -3.17 6.62 21.78
N ASP A 100 -1.95 6.52 22.27
CA ASP A 100 -0.70 6.74 21.52
C ASP A 100 0.31 5.64 21.88
N CYS A 101 1.12 5.23 20.93
CA CYS A 101 2.28 4.36 21.18
C CYS A 101 3.53 4.86 20.45
N LYS A 102 4.71 4.47 20.94
CA LYS A 102 5.95 4.82 20.24
C LYS A 102 6.03 4.04 18.91
N ALA A 103 6.36 4.74 17.84
CA ALA A 103 6.45 4.16 16.50
C ALA A 103 7.45 3.00 16.40
N GLY A 104 8.53 3.03 17.20
CA GLY A 104 9.49 1.94 17.28
C GLY A 104 8.91 0.68 17.94
N GLU A 105 8.18 0.84 19.04
CA GLU A 105 7.54 -0.27 19.76
C GLU A 105 6.44 -0.91 18.90
N ALA A 106 5.61 -0.08 18.25
CA ALA A 106 4.60 -0.55 17.31
C ALA A 106 5.21 -1.37 16.16
N TYR A 107 6.32 -0.90 15.59
CA TYR A 107 6.99 -1.62 14.52
C TYR A 107 7.64 -2.93 14.99
N GLN A 108 8.19 -2.97 16.20
CA GLN A 108 8.71 -4.21 16.76
C GLN A 108 7.61 -5.24 17.02
N SER A 109 6.47 -4.82 17.59
CA SER A 109 5.29 -5.66 17.74
C SER A 109 4.79 -6.21 16.41
N TYR A 110 4.65 -5.36 15.40
CA TYR A 110 4.28 -5.77 14.05
C TYR A 110 5.28 -6.76 13.44
N ARG A 111 6.59 -6.50 13.56
CA ARG A 111 7.62 -7.42 13.05
C ARG A 111 7.52 -8.80 13.69
N LYS A 112 7.33 -8.84 15.00
CA LYS A 112 7.16 -10.11 15.73
C LYS A 112 5.93 -10.85 15.22
N PHE A 113 4.79 -10.17 15.15
CA PHE A 113 3.54 -10.72 14.65
C PHE A 113 3.69 -11.34 13.26
N VAL A 114 4.27 -10.61 12.31
CA VAL A 114 4.50 -11.06 10.93
C VAL A 114 5.44 -12.27 10.90
N SER A 115 6.53 -12.23 11.68
CA SER A 115 7.48 -13.35 11.75
C SER A 115 6.86 -14.61 12.36
N ASP A 116 6.02 -14.47 13.39
CA ASP A 116 5.31 -15.57 14.03
C ASP A 116 4.32 -16.26 13.07
N HIS A 117 3.83 -15.51 12.04
CA HIS A 117 3.00 -16.02 10.94
C HIS A 117 3.79 -16.52 9.73
N GLY A 118 5.13 -16.55 9.81
CA GLY A 118 5.99 -17.05 8.74
C GLY A 118 6.16 -16.11 7.56
N GLU A 119 5.77 -14.85 7.70
CA GLU A 119 5.85 -13.82 6.67
C GLU A 119 7.06 -12.89 6.87
N MET A 120 7.37 -12.10 5.84
CA MET A 120 8.44 -11.11 5.88
C MET A 120 7.88 -9.71 6.18
N PRO A 121 8.35 -9.06 7.27
CA PRO A 121 7.85 -7.74 7.61
C PRO A 121 8.30 -6.67 6.60
N VAL A 122 7.41 -5.76 6.25
CA VAL A 122 7.76 -4.58 5.44
C VAL A 122 8.69 -3.64 6.21
N SER A 123 9.39 -2.74 5.52
CA SER A 123 10.25 -1.74 6.17
C SER A 123 9.47 -0.82 7.10
N GLN A 124 10.13 -0.28 8.15
CA GLN A 124 9.50 0.65 9.10
C GLN A 124 8.90 1.90 8.42
N LYS A 125 9.53 2.37 7.33
CA LYS A 125 8.99 3.49 6.54
C LYS A 125 7.65 3.10 5.90
N ARG A 126 7.57 1.94 5.26
CA ARG A 126 6.37 1.43 4.59
C ARG A 126 5.26 1.13 5.62
N PHE A 127 5.60 0.51 6.75
CA PHE A 127 4.69 0.30 7.88
C PHE A 127 4.06 1.60 8.37
N SER A 128 4.87 2.64 8.62
CA SER A 128 4.37 3.93 9.06
C SER A 128 3.46 4.62 8.03
N GLN A 129 3.79 4.53 6.75
CA GLN A 129 2.95 5.07 5.66
C GLN A 129 1.59 4.37 5.58
N ARG A 130 1.55 3.04 5.78
CA ARG A 130 0.31 2.26 5.80
C ARG A 130 -0.59 2.61 6.98
N LEU A 131 -0.03 2.88 8.15
CA LEU A 131 -0.81 3.35 9.30
C LEU A 131 -1.39 4.75 9.04
N GLU A 132 -0.63 5.64 8.42
CA GLU A 132 -1.13 6.97 8.03
C GLU A 132 -2.29 6.88 7.02
N SER A 133 -2.18 6.05 6.01
CA SER A 133 -3.26 5.85 5.02
C SER A 133 -4.55 5.29 5.64
N ARG A 134 -4.44 4.67 6.82
CA ARG A 134 -5.59 4.19 7.62
C ARG A 134 -6.12 5.22 8.64
N GLY A 135 -5.56 6.44 8.62
CA GLY A 135 -6.02 7.54 9.46
C GLY A 135 -5.33 7.64 10.82
N PHE A 136 -4.32 6.81 11.10
CA PHE A 136 -3.53 6.98 12.33
C PHE A 136 -2.57 8.16 12.19
N GLY A 137 -2.55 9.02 13.22
CA GLY A 137 -1.72 10.23 13.21
C GLY A 137 -0.24 9.93 13.52
N LYS A 138 0.63 10.90 13.19
CA LYS A 138 2.02 10.91 13.62
C LYS A 138 2.29 12.11 14.50
N ARG A 139 2.93 11.91 15.65
CA ARG A 139 3.33 12.97 16.57
C ARG A 139 4.79 12.81 16.99
N LYS A 140 5.50 13.91 17.14
CA LYS A 140 6.82 13.93 17.78
C LYS A 140 6.68 14.54 19.18
N SER A 141 7.24 13.91 20.18
CA SER A 141 7.30 14.39 21.55
C SER A 141 8.55 13.87 22.24
N GLY A 142 9.30 14.73 22.92
CA GLY A 142 10.51 14.33 23.65
C GLY A 142 11.58 13.63 22.79
N GLY A 143 11.73 14.01 21.52
CA GLY A 143 12.68 13.36 20.59
C GLY A 143 12.21 12.02 20.02
N ALA A 144 11.12 11.45 20.53
CA ALA A 144 10.54 10.21 20.02
C ALA A 144 9.39 10.46 19.04
N ARG A 145 9.15 9.46 18.15
CA ARG A 145 8.01 9.44 17.22
C ARG A 145 6.91 8.56 17.79
N TYR A 146 5.69 9.07 17.78
CA TYR A 146 4.49 8.39 18.25
C TYR A 146 3.49 8.20 17.09
N ILE A 147 2.72 7.14 17.18
CA ILE A 147 1.53 6.89 16.39
C ILE A 147 0.36 7.27 17.28
N SER A 148 -0.51 8.18 16.81
CA SER A 148 -1.70 8.63 17.54
C SER A 148 -2.94 7.89 17.07
N GLY A 149 -3.83 7.59 17.99
CA GLY A 149 -5.05 6.82 17.74
C GLY A 149 -4.84 5.31 17.74
N LEU A 150 -3.67 4.85 18.21
CA LEU A 150 -3.33 3.43 18.31
C LEU A 150 -2.46 3.20 19.54
N SER A 151 -2.80 2.22 20.36
CA SER A 151 -1.96 1.71 21.44
C SER A 151 -1.80 0.20 21.36
N LEU A 152 -0.72 -0.33 21.92
CA LEU A 152 -0.44 -1.76 21.94
C LEU A 152 -1.13 -2.42 23.12
N LEU A 153 -1.67 -3.62 22.93
CA LEU A 153 -2.16 -4.47 24.00
C LEU A 153 -1.01 -4.91 24.90
N PRO A 154 -1.23 -5.04 26.23
CA PRO A 154 -0.22 -5.57 27.16
C PRO A 154 0.29 -6.95 26.70
N GLY A 155 1.63 -7.14 26.69
CA GLY A 155 2.26 -8.40 26.30
C GLY A 155 2.59 -8.54 24.81
N THR A 156 2.17 -7.61 23.97
CA THR A 156 2.52 -7.59 22.52
C THR A 156 3.79 -6.80 22.22
N THR A 157 4.30 -6.05 23.17
CA THR A 157 5.64 -5.44 23.11
C THR A 157 6.67 -6.53 23.39
N GLY A 158 7.50 -6.85 22.40
CA GLY A 158 8.68 -7.72 22.58
C GLY A 158 9.71 -7.07 23.50
N SER A 159 9.37 -6.87 24.76
CA SER A 159 10.37 -6.62 25.80
C SER A 159 11.05 -7.94 26.09
N ALA A 160 12.10 -8.25 25.35
CA ALA A 160 13.00 -9.30 25.72
C ALA A 160 13.63 -8.93 27.06
N TYR A 161 13.35 -9.75 28.06
CA TYR A 161 14.18 -9.87 29.24
C TYR A 161 15.63 -10.15 28.81
N TYR A 162 16.48 -9.17 28.97
CA TYR A 162 17.89 -9.39 29.24
C TYR A 162 18.07 -9.02 30.70
N ALA A 163 17.98 -10.04 31.56
CA ALA A 163 18.61 -10.05 32.84
C ALA A 163 19.96 -10.76 32.68
#